data_4682d69b217a755f9397030b37383178
#
_entry.id   4682d69b217a755f9397030b37383178
#
_cell.length_a   1.000
_cell.length_b   1.000
_cell.length_c   1.000
_cell.angle_alpha   90.00
_cell.angle_beta   90.00
_cell.angle_gamma   90.00
#
_symmetry.space_group_name_H-M   'P 1'
#
loop_
_entity.id
_entity.type
_entity.pdbx_description
1 polymer ?
#
loop_
_entity_poly.entity_id
_entity_poly.type
_entity_poly.pdbx_seq_one_letter_code
_entity_poly.pdbx_strand_id
1 'polypeptide(L)'
;KGERRFLLTDEKHPVYLTAGDVRQLQLSISAILSGIEVLLKKAGLASSELNRIYLAGAFGCYIDIESSIKTGLFPKLPTEKILQAGNLAGTGAAMVLLSSHALLKMEKEAGNIVHVELAEDEEFKELFLFNMNFVN
;
A
#
# COMPACT_ATOMS: atom_id res chain seq x y z
N LYS A 1 26.93 -14.80 18.46
CA LYS A 1 25.77 -15.58 17.97
C LYS A 1 25.44 -15.02 16.60
N GLY A 2 25.58 -15.85 15.50
CA GLY A 2 25.30 -15.38 14.16
C GLY A 2 23.83 -15.05 13.99
N GLU A 3 23.53 -14.00 13.21
CA GLU A 3 22.17 -13.63 12.83
C GLU A 3 21.51 -14.79 12.06
N ARG A 4 20.25 -15.12 12.42
CA ARG A 4 19.49 -16.13 11.69
C ARG A 4 19.18 -15.57 10.29
N ARG A 5 19.57 -16.32 9.27
CA ARG A 5 19.35 -15.95 7.86
C ARG A 5 18.90 -17.16 7.06
N PHE A 6 18.08 -16.92 6.06
CA PHE A 6 17.58 -17.91 5.11
C PHE A 6 18.17 -17.60 3.73
N LEU A 7 18.74 -18.60 3.05
CA LEU A 7 19.29 -18.45 1.71
C LEU A 7 18.16 -18.49 0.69
N LEU A 8 18.04 -17.44 -0.11
CA LEU A 8 17.01 -17.30 -1.16
C LEU A 8 17.45 -17.80 -2.53
N THR A 9 18.76 -17.82 -2.78
CA THR A 9 19.35 -18.19 -4.08
C THR A 9 20.36 -19.34 -3.93
N ASP A 10 21.07 -19.65 -5.00
CA ASP A 10 22.16 -20.63 -4.98
C ASP A 10 23.41 -20.10 -4.27
N GLU A 11 24.35 -21.01 -3.97
CA GLU A 11 25.60 -20.66 -3.27
C GLU A 11 26.57 -19.83 -4.12
N LYS A 12 26.37 -19.74 -5.44
CA LYS A 12 27.24 -18.97 -6.34
C LYS A 12 26.96 -17.46 -6.26
N HIS A 13 25.69 -17.13 -6.03
CA HIS A 13 25.24 -15.73 -5.89
C HIS A 13 24.31 -15.63 -4.68
N PRO A 14 24.84 -15.73 -3.45
CA PRO A 14 24.01 -15.90 -2.28
C PRO A 14 23.28 -14.60 -1.91
N VAL A 15 21.95 -14.65 -1.91
CA VAL A 15 21.07 -13.63 -1.35
C VAL A 15 20.41 -14.21 -0.11
N TYR A 16 20.48 -13.50 0.98
CA TYR A 16 19.92 -13.94 2.26
C TYR A 16 18.77 -13.06 2.69
N LEU A 17 17.78 -13.69 3.29
CA LEU A 17 16.73 -13.04 4.09
C LEU A 17 17.12 -13.17 5.56
N THR A 18 17.24 -12.05 6.25
CA THR A 18 17.57 -11.99 7.68
C THR A 18 16.31 -11.81 8.53
N ALA A 19 16.42 -12.05 9.84
CA ALA A 19 15.36 -11.73 10.78
C ALA A 19 15.05 -10.22 10.81
N GLY A 20 16.06 -9.38 10.54
CA GLY A 20 15.90 -7.93 10.39
C GLY A 20 15.05 -7.57 9.18
N ASP A 21 15.29 -8.19 8.02
CA ASP A 21 14.51 -7.95 6.79
C ASP A 21 13.03 -8.34 6.99
N VAL A 22 12.78 -9.49 7.62
CA VAL A 22 11.42 -9.93 7.96
C VAL A 22 10.72 -8.89 8.84
N ARG A 23 11.41 -8.34 9.83
CA ARG A 23 10.84 -7.31 10.71
C ARG A 23 10.53 -6.02 9.97
N GLN A 24 11.40 -5.57 9.07
CA GLN A 24 11.14 -4.39 8.23
C GLN A 24 9.93 -4.61 7.33
N LEU A 25 9.80 -5.80 6.76
CA LEU A 25 8.63 -6.17 5.96
C LEU A 25 7.34 -6.16 6.81
N GLN A 26 7.35 -6.73 8.01
CA GLN A 26 6.23 -6.70 8.94
C GLN A 26 5.78 -5.27 9.27
N LEU A 27 6.73 -4.38 9.58
CA LEU A 27 6.43 -2.97 9.86
C LEU A 27 5.79 -2.27 8.64
N SER A 28 6.31 -2.52 7.44
CA SER A 28 5.79 -1.92 6.21
C SER A 28 4.37 -2.42 5.89
N ILE A 29 4.13 -3.73 5.99
CA ILE A 29 2.82 -4.34 5.79
C ILE A 29 1.82 -3.77 6.80
N SER A 30 2.20 -3.76 8.08
CA SER A 30 1.36 -3.23 9.15
C SER A 30 0.97 -1.78 8.90
N ALA A 31 1.92 -0.92 8.53
CA ALA A 31 1.63 0.49 8.27
C ALA A 31 0.62 0.69 7.12
N ILE A 32 0.80 -0.03 6.02
CA ILE A 32 -0.06 0.09 4.84
C ILE A 32 -1.46 -0.47 5.14
N LEU A 33 -1.53 -1.69 5.68
CA LEU A 33 -2.82 -2.34 5.95
C LEU A 33 -3.63 -1.55 6.97
N SER A 34 -3.01 -1.12 8.09
CA SER A 34 -3.69 -0.33 9.12
C SER A 34 -4.17 1.02 8.58
N GLY A 35 -3.38 1.67 7.72
CA GLY A 35 -3.82 2.89 7.04
C GLY A 35 -5.06 2.67 6.17
N ILE A 36 -5.09 1.57 5.41
CA ILE A 36 -6.26 1.20 4.60
C ILE A 36 -7.48 0.96 5.49
N GLU A 37 -7.33 0.20 6.58
CA GLU A 37 -8.42 -0.14 7.50
C GLU A 37 -9.02 1.10 8.16
N VAL A 38 -8.19 2.01 8.66
CA VAL A 38 -8.65 3.29 9.23
C VAL A 38 -9.39 4.13 8.21
N LEU A 39 -8.85 4.26 7.00
CA LEU A 39 -9.48 5.05 5.94
C LEU A 39 -10.83 4.47 5.53
N LEU A 40 -10.94 3.15 5.39
CA LEU A 40 -12.20 2.47 5.09
C LEU A 40 -13.23 2.69 6.20
N LYS A 41 -12.82 2.55 7.45
CA LYS A 41 -13.71 2.79 8.58
C LYS A 41 -14.20 4.23 8.64
N LYS A 42 -13.33 5.21 8.43
CA LYS A 42 -13.71 6.64 8.35
C LYS A 42 -14.65 6.93 7.16
N ALA A 43 -14.51 6.18 6.08
CA ALA A 43 -15.43 6.26 4.93
C ALA A 43 -16.74 5.47 5.14
N GLY A 44 -16.88 4.71 6.21
CA GLY A 44 -18.04 3.86 6.47
C GLY A 44 -18.15 2.67 5.51
N LEU A 45 -17.03 2.17 5.00
CA LEU A 45 -16.95 1.09 4.00
C LEU A 45 -16.27 -0.16 4.59
N ALA A 46 -16.78 -1.32 4.21
CA ALA A 46 -16.08 -2.58 4.41
C ALA A 46 -15.11 -2.82 3.22
N SER A 47 -14.03 -3.57 3.46
CA SER A 47 -13.07 -3.92 2.40
C SER A 47 -13.73 -4.70 1.24
N SER A 48 -14.75 -5.50 1.52
CA SER A 48 -15.53 -6.24 0.50
C SER A 48 -16.30 -5.33 -0.46
N GLU A 49 -16.61 -4.10 -0.05
CA GLU A 49 -17.33 -3.09 -0.85
C GLU A 49 -16.42 -2.34 -1.82
N LEU A 50 -15.08 -2.53 -1.70
CA LEU A 50 -14.14 -1.94 -2.62
C LEU A 50 -14.33 -2.51 -4.04
N ASN A 51 -14.57 -1.61 -4.97
CA ASN A 51 -14.65 -1.97 -6.39
C ASN A 51 -13.27 -2.20 -6.98
N ARG A 52 -12.30 -1.33 -6.67
CA ARG A 52 -10.93 -1.37 -7.19
C ARG A 52 -9.94 -0.74 -6.22
N ILE A 53 -8.69 -1.23 -6.29
CA ILE A 53 -7.50 -0.61 -5.70
C ILE A 53 -6.57 -0.22 -6.84
N TYR A 54 -6.13 1.03 -6.86
CA TYR A 54 -5.14 1.52 -7.83
C TYR A 54 -3.80 1.67 -7.13
N LEU A 55 -2.80 0.93 -7.62
CA LEU A 55 -1.42 1.02 -7.17
C LEU A 55 -0.68 2.00 -8.06
N ALA A 56 -0.37 3.18 -7.55
CA ALA A 56 0.31 4.24 -8.29
C ALA A 56 1.74 4.46 -7.82
N GLY A 57 2.53 5.11 -8.67
CA GLY A 57 3.93 5.42 -8.41
C GLY A 57 4.88 4.23 -8.60
N ALA A 58 6.17 4.44 -8.33
CA ALA A 58 7.21 3.44 -8.56
C ALA A 58 6.97 2.14 -7.78
N PHE A 59 6.61 2.24 -6.50
CA PHE A 59 6.28 1.08 -5.67
C PHE A 59 5.16 0.23 -6.28
N GLY A 60 4.07 0.86 -6.71
CA GLY A 60 2.93 0.18 -7.31
C GLY A 60 3.23 -0.49 -8.65
N CYS A 61 4.25 -0.02 -9.40
CA CYS A 61 4.62 -0.61 -10.68
C CYS A 61 5.37 -1.93 -10.58
N TYR A 62 6.12 -2.14 -9.50
CA TYR A 62 7.04 -3.27 -9.37
C TYR A 62 6.60 -4.33 -8.37
N ILE A 63 5.55 -4.07 -7.60
CA ILE A 63 5.06 -5.00 -6.60
C ILE A 63 4.30 -6.16 -7.25
N ASP A 64 4.57 -7.37 -6.79
CA ASP A 64 3.80 -8.55 -7.17
C ASP A 64 2.48 -8.60 -6.39
N ILE A 65 1.36 -8.54 -7.10
CA ILE A 65 0.02 -8.44 -6.50
C ILE A 65 -0.33 -9.68 -5.69
N GLU A 66 -0.05 -10.88 -6.22
CA GLU A 66 -0.37 -12.13 -5.52
C GLU A 66 0.42 -12.26 -4.22
N SER A 67 1.72 -12.00 -4.27
CA SER A 67 2.58 -12.01 -3.09
C SER A 67 2.16 -10.97 -2.07
N SER A 68 1.71 -9.80 -2.53
CA SER A 68 1.23 -8.71 -1.67
C SER A 68 -0.05 -9.09 -0.92
N ILE A 69 -0.98 -9.78 -1.59
CA ILE A 69 -2.20 -10.30 -0.93
C ILE A 69 -1.83 -11.41 0.06
N LYS A 70 -0.95 -12.35 -0.35
CA LYS A 70 -0.51 -13.47 0.50
C LYS A 70 0.23 -13.01 1.75
N THR A 71 0.98 -11.93 1.66
CA THR A 71 1.70 -11.35 2.81
C THR A 71 0.84 -10.41 3.68
N GLY A 72 -0.40 -10.11 3.24
CA GLY A 72 -1.31 -9.23 3.97
C GLY A 72 -1.08 -7.74 3.75
N LEU A 73 -0.36 -7.35 2.68
CA LEU A 73 -0.13 -5.93 2.36
C LEU A 73 -1.42 -5.21 1.97
N PHE A 74 -2.34 -5.93 1.33
CA PHE A 74 -3.66 -5.45 0.95
C PHE A 74 -4.75 -6.33 1.57
N PRO A 75 -5.96 -5.80 1.78
CA PRO A 75 -7.12 -6.60 2.14
C PRO A 75 -7.33 -7.76 1.16
N LYS A 76 -7.88 -8.86 1.63
CA LYS A 76 -8.18 -10.04 0.77
C LYS A 76 -9.26 -9.68 -0.26
N LEU A 77 -8.82 -9.36 -1.46
CA LEU A 77 -9.65 -9.03 -2.62
C LEU A 77 -9.24 -9.89 -3.81
N PRO A 78 -10.17 -10.14 -4.77
CA PRO A 78 -9.82 -10.72 -6.05
C PRO A 78 -8.72 -9.90 -6.75
N THR A 79 -7.71 -10.57 -7.32
CA THR A 79 -6.54 -9.90 -7.92
C THR A 79 -6.91 -8.94 -9.05
N GLU A 80 -8.00 -9.26 -9.78
CA GLU A 80 -8.55 -8.41 -10.85
C GLU A 80 -9.10 -7.07 -10.37
N LYS A 81 -9.32 -6.90 -9.08
CA LYS A 81 -9.69 -5.62 -8.47
C LYS A 81 -8.49 -4.73 -8.16
N ILE A 82 -7.26 -5.25 -8.22
CA ILE A 82 -6.04 -4.50 -7.92
C ILE A 82 -5.33 -4.17 -9.23
N LEU A 83 -5.24 -2.89 -9.55
CA LEU A 83 -4.73 -2.40 -10.82
C LEU A 83 -3.43 -1.61 -10.62
N GLN A 84 -2.39 -1.97 -11.34
CA GLN A 84 -1.16 -1.18 -11.41
C GLN A 84 -1.38 -0.01 -12.37
N ALA A 85 -1.38 1.21 -11.84
CA ALA A 85 -1.76 2.42 -12.56
C ALA A 85 -0.56 3.28 -13.01
N GLY A 86 0.66 2.86 -12.73
CA GLY A 86 1.87 3.54 -13.16
C GLY A 86 2.06 4.93 -12.53
N ASN A 87 2.68 5.83 -13.26
CA ASN A 87 2.96 7.19 -12.78
C ASN A 87 1.74 8.11 -12.95
N LEU A 88 0.73 7.95 -12.08
CA LEU A 88 -0.47 8.81 -12.11
C LEU A 88 -0.17 10.29 -11.83
N ALA A 89 0.83 10.60 -11.01
CA ALA A 89 1.21 11.98 -10.73
C ALA A 89 1.72 12.68 -11.99
N GLY A 90 2.61 12.03 -12.74
CA GLY A 90 3.11 12.54 -14.02
C GLY A 90 2.02 12.65 -15.08
N THR A 91 1.14 11.65 -15.16
CA THR A 91 -0.01 11.67 -16.08
C THR A 91 -0.96 12.83 -15.74
N GLY A 92 -1.29 13.02 -14.46
CA GLY A 92 -2.13 14.13 -14.02
C GLY A 92 -1.52 15.50 -14.32
N ALA A 93 -0.23 15.67 -14.07
CA ALA A 93 0.49 16.90 -14.42
C ALA A 93 0.45 17.20 -15.92
N ALA A 94 0.67 16.21 -16.76
CA ALA A 94 0.57 16.35 -18.22
C ALA A 94 -0.86 16.74 -18.66
N MET A 95 -1.88 16.14 -18.08
CA MET A 95 -3.28 16.48 -18.37
C MET A 95 -3.60 17.95 -18.05
N VAL A 96 -3.13 18.44 -16.92
CA VAL A 96 -3.33 19.83 -16.49
C VAL A 96 -2.60 20.82 -17.40
N LEU A 97 -1.36 20.47 -17.80
CA LEU A 97 -0.59 21.31 -18.73
C LEU A 97 -1.24 21.44 -20.11
N LEU A 98 -1.95 20.40 -20.56
CA LEU A 98 -2.56 20.37 -21.89
C LEU A 98 -4.00 20.88 -21.93
N SER A 99 -4.65 21.09 -20.78
CA SER A 99 -6.07 21.43 -20.72
C SER A 99 -6.43 22.27 -19.50
N SER A 100 -6.85 23.52 -19.75
CA SER A 100 -7.41 24.38 -18.70
C SER A 100 -8.68 23.82 -18.06
N HIS A 101 -9.47 23.06 -18.82
CA HIS A 101 -10.64 22.35 -18.29
C HIS A 101 -10.22 21.27 -17.28
N ALA A 102 -9.15 20.52 -17.57
CA ALA A 102 -8.60 19.52 -16.65
C ALA A 102 -8.07 20.18 -15.37
N LEU A 103 -7.43 21.35 -15.48
CA LEU A 103 -6.97 22.12 -14.33
C LEU A 103 -8.14 22.50 -13.42
N LEU A 104 -9.18 23.14 -13.94
CA LEU A 104 -10.35 23.55 -13.16
C LEU A 104 -11.05 22.36 -12.50
N LYS A 105 -11.13 21.22 -13.21
CA LYS A 105 -11.69 20.00 -12.63
C LYS A 105 -10.84 19.48 -11.49
N MET A 106 -9.52 19.42 -11.64
CA MET A 106 -8.61 18.96 -10.58
C MET A 106 -8.62 19.86 -9.35
N GLU A 107 -8.67 21.20 -9.54
CA GLU A 107 -8.79 22.16 -8.44
C GLU A 107 -10.08 21.95 -7.64
N LYS A 108 -11.20 21.72 -8.35
CA LYS A 108 -12.48 21.41 -7.71
C LYS A 108 -12.42 20.10 -6.92
N GLU A 109 -11.87 19.04 -7.50
CA GLU A 109 -11.76 17.74 -6.82
C GLU A 109 -10.77 17.81 -5.63
N ALA A 110 -9.67 18.57 -5.76
CA ALA A 110 -8.73 18.76 -4.65
C ALA A 110 -9.40 19.39 -3.41
N GLY A 111 -10.39 20.28 -3.60
CA GLY A 111 -11.17 20.84 -2.51
C GLY A 111 -12.06 19.85 -1.77
N ASN A 112 -12.33 18.68 -2.37
CA ASN A 112 -13.14 17.61 -1.76
C ASN A 112 -12.30 16.57 -1.01
N ILE A 113 -10.96 16.65 -1.09
CA ILE A 113 -10.07 15.70 -0.43
C ILE A 113 -10.03 15.99 1.07
N VAL A 114 -10.34 14.99 1.87
CA VAL A 114 -10.22 15.03 3.32
C VAL A 114 -8.89 14.41 3.72
N HIS A 115 -8.03 15.19 4.38
CA HIS A 115 -6.79 14.69 4.95
C HIS A 115 -7.07 13.96 6.28
N VAL A 116 -6.44 12.80 6.46
CA VAL A 116 -6.48 12.03 7.70
C VAL A 116 -5.07 11.91 8.24
N GLU A 117 -4.80 12.49 9.42
CA GLU A 117 -3.52 12.36 10.11
C GLU A 117 -3.45 11.03 10.85
N LEU A 118 -2.79 10.04 10.22
CA LEU A 118 -2.72 8.68 10.75
C LEU A 118 -1.79 8.56 11.96
N ALA A 119 -0.73 9.36 12.01
CA ALA A 119 0.27 9.27 13.08
C ALA A 119 -0.31 9.61 14.48
N GLU A 120 -1.33 10.46 14.52
CA GLU A 120 -2.01 10.87 15.75
C GLU A 120 -3.29 10.04 16.04
N ASP A 121 -3.72 9.21 15.08
CA ASP A 121 -4.92 8.41 15.19
C ASP A 121 -4.70 7.20 16.11
N GLU A 122 -5.44 7.13 17.21
CA GLU A 122 -5.29 6.04 18.20
C GLU A 122 -5.67 4.67 17.61
N GLU A 123 -6.67 4.62 16.75
CA GLU A 123 -7.08 3.40 16.09
C GLU A 123 -6.00 2.89 15.11
N PHE A 124 -5.34 3.80 14.41
CA PHE A 124 -4.19 3.45 13.58
C PHE A 124 -3.07 2.80 14.42
N LYS A 125 -2.77 3.36 15.59
CA LYS A 125 -1.74 2.82 16.49
C LYS A 125 -2.08 1.41 16.98
N GLU A 126 -3.33 1.18 17.36
CA GLU A 126 -3.81 -0.14 17.78
C GLU A 126 -3.73 -1.16 16.64
N LEU A 127 -4.26 -0.82 15.47
CA LEU A 127 -4.22 -1.67 14.28
C LEU A 127 -2.79 -1.92 13.80
N PHE A 128 -1.91 -0.91 13.89
CA PHE A 128 -0.50 -1.06 13.53
C PHE A 128 0.19 -2.13 14.39
N LEU A 129 -0.05 -2.14 15.69
CA LEU A 129 0.48 -3.16 16.60
C LEU A 129 -0.12 -4.53 16.32
N PHE A 130 -1.42 -4.60 16.04
CA PHE A 130 -2.11 -5.84 15.73
C PHE A 130 -1.63 -6.47 14.42
N ASN A 131 -1.49 -5.66 13.38
CA ASN A 131 -1.12 -6.09 12.03
C ASN A 131 0.40 -6.38 11.86
N MET A 132 1.25 -6.14 12.87
CA MET A 132 2.65 -6.53 12.82
C MET A 132 2.90 -8.03 12.74
N ASN A 133 1.90 -8.85 13.01
CA ASN A 133 1.95 -10.28 12.77
C ASN A 133 1.46 -10.56 11.35
N PHE A 134 2.17 -11.43 10.61
CA PHE A 134 1.64 -11.89 9.33
C PHE A 134 0.27 -12.54 9.57
N VAL A 135 -0.77 -11.93 9.00
CA VAL A 135 -2.14 -12.47 9.09
C VAL A 135 -2.25 -13.63 8.10
N ASN A 136 -2.42 -14.84 8.63
CA ASN A 136 -2.70 -16.04 7.85
C ASN A 136 -4.13 -16.02 7.29
#